data_93e36335b550b8b2ae7d56cdd2578179
#
_entry.id   93e36335b550b8b2ae7d56cdd2578179
#
_cell.length_a   1.000
_cell.length_b   1.000
_cell.length_c   1.000
_cell.angle_alpha   90.00
_cell.angle_beta   90.00
_cell.angle_gamma   90.00
#
_symmetry.space_group_name_H-M   'P 1'
#
loop_
_entity.id
_entity.type
_entity.pdbx_description
1 polymer ?
#
loop_
_entity_poly.entity_id
_entity_poly.type
_entity_poly.pdbx_seq_one_letter_code
_entity_poly.pdbx_strand_id
1 'polypeptide(L)'
;MFTVLSKERISPDTYDIWLSHPEIYKYAKPGQFLIIRIDEYGERIPLTIASADKGRVRVIVKAVGKTTYKLCSLSEGESVADIVGPLGNPSEIEKLGTVCVVGGGVGIAPLFPIARALKVAGNEVIGILGAAKKEQLIMLNEFRPFLDRLYITTDDGSLGSKGTVTNPLKEVIKERPPASIWAIGPMV
;
A
#
# COMPACT_ATOMS: atom_id res chain seq x y z
N MET A 1 0.79 19.83 -15.04
CA MET A 1 0.40 20.17 -13.66
C MET A 1 -0.14 18.91 -13.02
N PHE A 2 0.25 18.61 -11.81
CA PHE A 2 -0.13 17.34 -11.12
C PHE A 2 -1.25 17.64 -10.14
N THR A 3 -2.48 17.44 -10.60
CA THR A 3 -3.70 17.85 -9.87
C THR A 3 -4.24 16.71 -9.04
N VAL A 4 -4.75 17.00 -7.86
CA VAL A 4 -5.53 16.07 -7.03
C VAL A 4 -6.86 15.80 -7.73
N LEU A 5 -7.06 14.58 -8.22
CA LEU A 5 -8.26 14.15 -8.94
C LEU A 5 -9.36 13.67 -8.00
N SER A 6 -8.97 12.98 -6.94
CA SER A 6 -9.86 12.58 -5.85
C SER A 6 -9.08 12.38 -4.57
N LYS A 7 -9.74 12.57 -3.45
CA LYS A 7 -9.19 12.34 -2.11
C LYS A 7 -10.26 11.79 -1.20
N GLU A 8 -9.97 10.65 -0.57
CA GLU A 8 -10.84 10.01 0.40
C GLU A 8 -10.06 9.73 1.71
N ARG A 9 -10.69 9.97 2.85
CA ARG A 9 -10.15 9.59 4.14
C ARG A 9 -10.55 8.16 4.45
N ILE A 10 -9.61 7.23 4.40
CA ILE A 10 -9.84 5.78 4.56
C ILE A 10 -9.55 5.25 5.97
N SER A 11 -8.90 6.06 6.82
CA SER A 11 -8.72 5.79 8.25
C SER A 11 -8.55 7.12 9.01
N PRO A 12 -8.50 7.14 10.36
CA PRO A 12 -8.40 8.39 11.11
C PRO A 12 -7.26 9.32 10.71
N ASP A 13 -6.17 8.79 10.17
CA ASP A 13 -4.97 9.53 9.79
C ASP A 13 -4.44 9.19 8.39
N THR A 14 -5.21 8.43 7.60
CA THR A 14 -4.75 7.92 6.30
C THR A 14 -5.72 8.28 5.19
N TYR A 15 -5.17 8.72 4.07
CA TYR A 15 -5.88 9.21 2.91
C TYR A 15 -5.49 8.45 1.65
N ASP A 16 -6.49 8.18 0.84
CA ASP A 16 -6.37 7.69 -0.53
C ASP A 16 -6.40 8.88 -1.47
N ILE A 17 -5.34 9.10 -2.22
CA ILE A 17 -5.19 10.26 -3.09
C ILE A 17 -4.85 9.82 -4.50
N TRP A 18 -5.66 10.25 -5.46
CA TRP A 18 -5.37 10.12 -6.87
C TRP A 18 -4.88 11.44 -7.44
N LEU A 19 -3.75 11.38 -8.12
CA LEU A 19 -3.10 12.54 -8.75
C LEU A 19 -3.05 12.35 -10.26
N SER A 20 -3.25 13.41 -11.02
CA SER A 20 -3.04 13.39 -12.47
C SER A 20 -1.56 13.19 -12.77
N HIS A 21 -1.24 12.22 -13.63
CA HIS A 21 0.10 12.02 -14.14
C HIS A 21 0.03 11.27 -15.47
N PRO A 22 0.20 11.95 -16.62
CA PRO A 22 -0.11 11.39 -17.94
C PRO A 22 0.73 10.19 -18.34
N GLU A 23 1.94 10.05 -17.82
CA GLU A 23 2.91 9.06 -18.30
C GLU A 23 3.22 7.93 -17.30
N ILE A 24 3.05 8.15 -15.99
CA ILE A 24 3.56 7.23 -14.96
C ILE A 24 2.97 5.82 -15.07
N TYR A 25 1.70 5.71 -15.47
CA TYR A 25 1.01 4.43 -15.59
C TYR A 25 1.60 3.50 -16.66
N LYS A 26 2.31 4.05 -17.65
CA LYS A 26 2.96 3.27 -18.71
C LYS A 26 4.17 2.48 -18.22
N TYR A 27 4.79 2.97 -17.15
CA TYR A 27 6.09 2.48 -16.68
C TYR A 27 6.07 1.96 -15.24
N ALA A 28 5.06 2.32 -14.46
CA ALA A 28 4.95 1.91 -13.06
C ALA A 28 4.77 0.39 -12.92
N LYS A 29 5.59 -0.21 -12.06
CA LYS A 29 5.56 -1.62 -11.72
C LYS A 29 5.35 -1.79 -10.21
N PRO A 30 4.82 -2.95 -9.76
CA PRO A 30 4.66 -3.24 -8.32
C PRO A 30 5.96 -3.03 -7.54
N GLY A 31 5.86 -2.45 -6.35
CA GLY A 31 7.00 -2.18 -5.47
C GLY A 31 7.73 -0.87 -5.73
N GLN A 32 7.42 -0.16 -6.82
CA GLN A 32 8.01 1.15 -7.11
C GLN A 32 7.30 2.28 -6.38
N PHE A 33 7.98 3.41 -6.27
CA PHE A 33 7.53 4.62 -5.60
C PHE A 33 7.68 5.85 -6.51
N LEU A 34 7.14 6.94 -6.08
CA LEU A 34 7.34 8.26 -6.66
C LEU A 34 7.78 9.24 -5.57
N ILE A 35 8.35 10.36 -5.98
CA ILE A 35 8.68 11.49 -5.11
C ILE A 35 7.71 12.61 -5.42
N ILE A 36 7.05 13.14 -4.38
CA ILE A 36 6.16 14.32 -4.47
C ILE A 36 6.83 15.51 -3.78
N ARG A 37 6.73 16.68 -4.41
CA ARG A 37 6.98 17.97 -3.82
C ARG A 37 5.72 18.83 -3.94
N ILE A 38 5.19 19.28 -2.82
CA ILE A 38 3.85 19.91 -2.79
C ILE A 38 3.90 21.35 -3.30
N ASP A 39 4.93 22.11 -2.93
CA ASP A 39 5.14 23.48 -3.35
C ASP A 39 6.62 23.77 -3.60
N GLU A 40 6.93 24.98 -4.03
CA GLU A 40 8.28 25.40 -4.43
C GLU A 40 9.33 25.20 -3.32
N TYR A 41 8.94 25.41 -2.06
CA TYR A 41 9.81 25.31 -0.88
C TYR A 41 9.60 24.01 -0.08
N GLY A 42 8.75 23.12 -0.59
CA GLY A 42 8.37 21.87 0.07
C GLY A 42 9.45 20.80 0.00
N GLU A 43 9.48 19.96 1.02
CA GLU A 43 10.29 18.75 1.02
C GLU A 43 9.83 17.79 -0.07
N ARG A 44 10.77 17.00 -0.57
CA ARG A 44 10.52 15.85 -1.44
C ARG A 44 10.28 14.62 -0.59
N ILE A 45 9.08 14.05 -0.67
CA ILE A 45 8.72 12.86 0.08
C ILE A 45 8.51 11.66 -0.86
N PRO A 46 9.09 10.48 -0.55
CA PRO A 46 8.83 9.26 -1.29
C PRO A 46 7.48 8.65 -0.85
N LEU A 47 6.67 8.28 -1.84
CA LEU A 47 5.41 7.58 -1.61
C LEU A 47 5.29 6.40 -2.57
N THR A 48 4.92 5.23 -2.06
CA THR A 48 4.74 4.05 -2.90
C THR A 48 3.55 4.22 -3.84
N ILE A 49 3.71 3.78 -5.07
CA ILE A 49 2.64 3.73 -6.06
C ILE A 49 1.70 2.58 -5.70
N ALA A 50 0.54 2.90 -5.14
CA ALA A 50 -0.48 1.90 -4.80
C ALA A 50 -1.23 1.40 -6.04
N SER A 51 -1.41 2.27 -7.04
CA SER A 51 -1.96 1.93 -8.36
C SER A 51 -1.62 3.03 -9.36
N ALA A 52 -1.64 2.69 -10.65
CA ALA A 52 -1.54 3.67 -11.73
C ALA A 52 -2.43 3.21 -12.89
N ASP A 53 -3.21 4.14 -13.46
CA ASP A 53 -4.18 3.87 -14.50
C ASP A 53 -4.44 5.14 -15.31
N LYS A 54 -4.54 5.01 -16.65
CA LYS A 54 -5.06 6.01 -17.61
C LYS A 54 -4.75 7.48 -17.28
N GLY A 55 -3.49 7.80 -17.06
CA GLY A 55 -3.06 9.20 -16.82
C GLY A 55 -3.20 9.66 -15.37
N ARG A 56 -3.35 8.75 -14.42
CA ARG A 56 -3.42 9.03 -12.99
C ARG A 56 -2.60 8.03 -12.17
N VAL A 57 -2.18 8.45 -10.99
CA VAL A 57 -1.45 7.65 -10.02
C VAL A 57 -2.11 7.74 -8.65
N ARG A 58 -2.17 6.63 -7.95
CA ARG A 58 -2.74 6.49 -6.60
C ARG A 58 -1.65 6.35 -5.58
N VAL A 59 -1.73 7.13 -4.52
CA VAL A 59 -0.88 7.02 -3.34
C VAL A 59 -1.75 6.95 -2.09
N ILE A 60 -1.34 6.11 -1.14
CA ILE A 60 -1.96 6.06 0.19
C ILE A 60 -1.03 6.77 1.16
N VAL A 61 -1.55 7.80 1.82
CA VAL A 61 -0.73 8.73 2.61
C VAL A 61 -1.21 8.75 4.05
N LYS A 62 -0.32 8.36 4.97
CA LYS A 62 -0.55 8.55 6.40
C LYS A 62 -0.06 9.95 6.80
N ALA A 63 -0.93 10.75 7.41
CA ALA A 63 -0.61 12.09 7.88
C ALA A 63 0.16 12.02 9.21
N VAL A 64 1.50 12.06 9.14
CA VAL A 64 2.40 11.89 10.31
C VAL A 64 3.37 13.04 10.50
N GLY A 65 3.60 13.87 9.48
CA GLY A 65 4.54 14.99 9.51
C GLY A 65 4.04 16.18 8.70
N LYS A 66 4.72 17.32 8.81
CA LYS A 66 4.33 18.60 8.19
C LYS A 66 3.94 18.42 6.70
N THR A 67 4.76 17.74 5.93
CA THR A 67 4.58 17.57 4.49
C THR A 67 3.40 16.65 4.16
N THR A 68 3.24 15.53 4.89
CA THR A 68 2.10 14.64 4.69
C THR A 68 0.78 15.26 5.15
N TYR A 69 0.77 16.04 6.24
CA TYR A 69 -0.41 16.84 6.63
C TYR A 69 -0.78 17.83 5.53
N LYS A 70 0.20 18.55 4.95
CA LYS A 70 -0.03 19.48 3.86
C LYS A 70 -0.58 18.79 2.62
N LEU A 71 -0.03 17.63 2.23
CA LEU A 71 -0.55 16.84 1.11
C LEU A 71 -1.99 16.41 1.35
N CYS A 72 -2.28 15.89 2.56
CA CYS A 72 -3.64 15.46 2.93
C CYS A 72 -4.63 16.63 3.09
N SER A 73 -4.18 17.87 3.26
CA SER A 73 -5.06 19.05 3.32
C SER A 73 -5.46 19.57 1.94
N LEU A 74 -4.75 19.22 0.87
CA LEU A 74 -5.13 19.64 -0.49
C LEU A 74 -6.54 19.14 -0.84
N SER A 75 -7.30 20.01 -1.50
CA SER A 75 -8.62 19.70 -2.05
C SER A 75 -8.52 19.13 -3.48
N GLU A 76 -9.57 18.49 -3.94
CA GLU A 76 -9.71 18.15 -5.35
C GLU A 76 -9.61 19.39 -6.22
N GLY A 77 -8.88 19.31 -7.32
CA GLY A 77 -8.58 20.45 -8.19
C GLY A 77 -7.30 21.21 -7.83
N GLU A 78 -6.80 21.12 -6.58
CA GLU A 78 -5.50 21.69 -6.21
C GLU A 78 -4.35 20.83 -6.79
N SER A 79 -3.17 21.43 -6.90
CA SER A 79 -2.04 20.78 -7.56
C SER A 79 -0.81 20.71 -6.66
N VAL A 80 0.02 19.69 -6.86
CA VAL A 80 1.38 19.63 -6.33
C VAL A 80 2.37 20.17 -7.34
N ALA A 81 3.49 20.71 -6.85
CA ALA A 81 4.49 21.35 -7.69
C ALA A 81 5.23 20.36 -8.59
N ASP A 82 5.51 19.15 -8.08
CA ASP A 82 6.34 18.20 -8.80
C ASP A 82 6.03 16.74 -8.38
N ILE A 83 6.05 15.83 -9.37
CA ILE A 83 6.01 14.38 -9.17
C ILE A 83 7.08 13.75 -10.07
N VAL A 84 7.99 13.00 -9.46
CA VAL A 84 9.04 12.27 -10.16
C VAL A 84 8.87 10.78 -9.91
N GLY A 85 8.81 9.98 -10.95
CA GLY A 85 8.67 8.53 -10.88
C GLY A 85 8.32 7.90 -12.24
N PRO A 86 8.18 6.56 -12.29
CA PRO A 86 8.41 5.63 -11.19
C PRO A 86 9.88 5.49 -10.83
N LEU A 87 10.18 5.32 -9.55
CA LEU A 87 11.53 5.15 -9.00
C LEU A 87 11.63 3.82 -8.24
N GLY A 88 12.87 3.40 -7.97
CA GLY A 88 13.18 2.15 -7.28
C GLY A 88 13.08 0.92 -8.18
N ASN A 89 13.60 -0.19 -7.68
CA ASN A 89 13.52 -1.46 -8.35
C ASN A 89 12.12 -2.07 -8.18
N PRO A 90 11.49 -2.57 -9.24
CA PRO A 90 10.23 -3.30 -9.11
C PRO A 90 10.42 -4.57 -8.28
N SER A 91 9.37 -4.99 -7.59
CA SER A 91 9.33 -6.31 -6.96
C SER A 91 9.39 -7.40 -8.02
N GLU A 92 10.17 -8.42 -7.76
CA GLU A 92 10.19 -9.62 -8.61
C GLU A 92 8.87 -10.38 -8.47
N ILE A 93 8.21 -10.61 -9.59
CA ILE A 93 6.91 -11.28 -9.64
C ILE A 93 7.05 -12.51 -10.53
N GLU A 94 7.06 -13.66 -9.88
CA GLU A 94 7.19 -14.96 -10.54
C GLU A 94 6.11 -15.93 -10.05
N LYS A 95 5.88 -17.02 -10.79
CA LYS A 95 5.02 -18.11 -10.35
C LYS A 95 5.83 -19.05 -9.45
N LEU A 96 5.71 -18.88 -8.15
CA LEU A 96 6.44 -19.61 -7.12
C LEU A 96 5.60 -20.70 -6.41
N GLY A 97 4.29 -20.73 -6.66
CA GLY A 97 3.34 -21.60 -5.97
C GLY A 97 2.63 -20.89 -4.82
N THR A 98 2.80 -21.30 -3.58
CA THR A 98 2.23 -20.63 -2.42
C THR A 98 3.15 -19.50 -1.96
N VAL A 99 2.62 -18.29 -1.86
CA VAL A 99 3.35 -17.08 -1.42
C VAL A 99 2.57 -16.35 -0.34
N CYS A 100 3.26 -15.55 0.48
CA CYS A 100 2.63 -14.80 1.56
C CYS A 100 2.94 -13.30 1.45
N VAL A 101 1.92 -12.47 1.65
CA VAL A 101 2.06 -11.01 1.78
C VAL A 101 1.64 -10.59 3.19
N VAL A 102 2.50 -9.85 3.90
CA VAL A 102 2.32 -9.48 5.30
C VAL A 102 2.37 -7.96 5.43
N GLY A 103 1.26 -7.34 5.82
CA GLY A 103 1.12 -5.89 5.92
C GLY A 103 0.73 -5.40 7.30
N GLY A 104 1.46 -4.38 7.82
CA GLY A 104 1.15 -3.71 9.08
C GLY A 104 0.82 -2.23 8.91
N GLY A 105 -0.34 -1.77 9.38
CA GLY A 105 -0.75 -0.38 9.31
C GLY A 105 -0.75 0.17 7.87
N VAL A 106 -0.13 1.33 7.63
CA VAL A 106 -0.03 1.91 6.27
C VAL A 106 0.80 1.04 5.32
N GLY A 107 1.66 0.13 5.83
CA GLY A 107 2.40 -0.84 5.03
C GLY A 107 1.52 -1.84 4.26
N ILE A 108 0.23 -1.89 4.54
CA ILE A 108 -0.75 -2.64 3.74
C ILE A 108 -0.81 -2.08 2.31
N ALA A 109 -0.81 -0.76 2.15
CA ALA A 109 -0.98 -0.13 0.84
C ALA A 109 0.10 -0.50 -0.20
N PRO A 110 1.43 -0.46 0.10
CA PRO A 110 2.46 -0.88 -0.85
C PRO A 110 2.41 -2.36 -1.22
N LEU A 111 1.81 -3.22 -0.40
CA LEU A 111 1.63 -4.64 -0.72
C LEU A 111 0.52 -4.90 -1.74
N PHE A 112 -0.44 -3.99 -1.89
CA PHE A 112 -1.58 -4.20 -2.77
C PHE A 112 -1.18 -4.48 -4.23
N PRO A 113 -0.36 -3.65 -4.91
CA PRO A 113 0.08 -3.94 -6.27
C PRO A 113 0.90 -5.23 -6.38
N ILE A 114 1.65 -5.60 -5.34
CA ILE A 114 2.44 -6.83 -5.28
C ILE A 114 1.51 -8.05 -5.19
N ALA A 115 0.57 -8.06 -4.24
CA ALA A 115 -0.40 -9.15 -4.07
C ALA A 115 -1.22 -9.40 -5.34
N ARG A 116 -1.70 -8.32 -5.96
CA ARG A 116 -2.42 -8.38 -7.25
C ARG A 116 -1.57 -9.01 -8.35
N ALA A 117 -0.32 -8.57 -8.49
CA ALA A 117 0.59 -9.09 -9.52
C ALA A 117 0.96 -10.56 -9.28
N LEU A 118 1.21 -10.95 -8.03
CA LEU A 118 1.46 -12.34 -7.64
C LEU A 118 0.27 -13.25 -7.96
N LYS A 119 -0.95 -12.78 -7.68
CA LYS A 119 -2.18 -13.53 -8.02
C LYS A 119 -2.34 -13.70 -9.52
N VAL A 120 -2.14 -12.62 -10.29
CA VAL A 120 -2.19 -12.66 -11.78
C VAL A 120 -1.12 -13.59 -12.36
N ALA A 121 0.06 -13.70 -11.73
CA ALA A 121 1.12 -14.64 -12.11
C ALA A 121 0.78 -16.11 -11.80
N GLY A 122 -0.37 -16.38 -11.18
CA GLY A 122 -0.88 -17.74 -10.93
C GLY A 122 -0.38 -18.36 -9.62
N ASN A 123 -0.04 -17.54 -8.63
CA ASN A 123 0.29 -17.98 -7.28
C ASN A 123 -0.97 -18.20 -6.43
N GLU A 124 -0.84 -19.09 -5.43
CA GLU A 124 -1.72 -19.10 -4.26
C GLU A 124 -1.21 -18.03 -3.29
N VAL A 125 -1.99 -16.97 -3.06
CA VAL A 125 -1.57 -15.81 -2.27
C VAL A 125 -2.24 -15.83 -0.89
N ILE A 126 -1.43 -15.94 0.16
CA ILE A 126 -1.86 -15.81 1.55
C ILE A 126 -1.63 -14.37 1.99
N GLY A 127 -2.67 -13.68 2.45
CA GLY A 127 -2.58 -12.34 3.02
C GLY A 127 -2.64 -12.38 4.55
N ILE A 128 -1.74 -11.64 5.19
CA ILE A 128 -1.75 -11.39 6.64
C ILE A 128 -1.73 -9.88 6.82
N LEU A 129 -2.85 -9.30 7.25
CA LEU A 129 -3.00 -7.85 7.36
C LEU A 129 -3.32 -7.47 8.80
N GLY A 130 -2.57 -6.51 9.34
CA GLY A 130 -2.74 -6.09 10.72
C GLY A 130 -2.66 -4.60 10.93
N ALA A 131 -3.26 -4.13 12.02
CA ALA A 131 -3.18 -2.75 12.49
C ALA A 131 -3.35 -2.69 14.01
N ALA A 132 -3.12 -1.53 14.63
CA ALA A 132 -3.37 -1.38 16.05
C ALA A 132 -4.86 -1.56 16.40
N LYS A 133 -5.77 -1.07 15.53
CA LYS A 133 -7.22 -1.13 15.70
C LYS A 133 -7.93 -1.36 14.37
N LYS A 134 -9.17 -1.85 14.44
CA LYS A 134 -10.06 -2.06 13.29
C LYS A 134 -10.15 -0.86 12.34
N GLU A 135 -10.26 0.36 12.90
CA GLU A 135 -10.41 1.59 12.12
C GLU A 135 -9.16 1.98 11.32
N GLN A 136 -8.03 1.34 11.62
CA GLN A 136 -6.74 1.53 10.93
C GLN A 136 -6.43 0.43 9.90
N LEU A 137 -7.29 -0.58 9.79
CA LEU A 137 -7.18 -1.59 8.74
C LEU A 137 -7.71 -1.02 7.42
N ILE A 138 -6.81 -0.77 6.50
CA ILE A 138 -7.13 -0.15 5.20
C ILE A 138 -7.22 -1.19 4.08
N MET A 139 -7.96 -0.88 3.03
CA MET A 139 -7.99 -1.61 1.75
C MET A 139 -8.41 -3.09 1.83
N LEU A 140 -9.03 -3.57 2.91
CA LEU A 140 -9.39 -4.98 3.08
C LEU A 140 -10.26 -5.53 1.94
N ASN A 141 -11.26 -4.77 1.51
CA ASN A 141 -12.16 -5.19 0.44
C ASN A 141 -11.47 -5.25 -0.92
N GLU A 142 -10.48 -4.39 -1.14
CA GLU A 142 -9.69 -4.36 -2.37
C GLU A 142 -8.73 -5.57 -2.44
N PHE A 143 -8.16 -5.98 -1.31
CA PHE A 143 -7.26 -7.14 -1.24
C PHE A 143 -7.98 -8.47 -1.45
N ARG A 144 -9.22 -8.64 -0.93
CA ARG A 144 -9.95 -9.91 -0.95
C ARG A 144 -9.95 -10.64 -2.29
N PRO A 145 -10.17 -10.01 -3.45
CA PRO A 145 -10.18 -10.70 -4.73
C PRO A 145 -8.82 -11.30 -5.15
N PHE A 146 -7.74 -10.86 -4.54
CA PHE A 146 -6.37 -11.27 -4.87
C PHE A 146 -5.75 -12.21 -3.84
N LEU A 147 -6.50 -12.60 -2.80
CA LEU A 147 -6.04 -13.48 -1.73
C LEU A 147 -6.85 -14.79 -1.71
N ASP A 148 -6.16 -15.92 -1.63
CA ASP A 148 -6.78 -17.23 -1.44
C ASP A 148 -7.10 -17.47 0.04
N ARG A 149 -6.26 -16.93 0.93
CA ARG A 149 -6.48 -16.92 2.38
C ARG A 149 -6.17 -15.54 2.93
N LEU A 150 -6.94 -15.11 3.92
CA LEU A 150 -6.75 -13.83 4.59
C LEU A 150 -6.81 -14.01 6.12
N TYR A 151 -5.71 -13.63 6.77
CA TYR A 151 -5.61 -13.51 8.22
C TYR A 151 -5.63 -12.03 8.59
N ILE A 152 -6.43 -11.68 9.58
CA ILE A 152 -6.54 -10.31 10.07
C ILE A 152 -6.16 -10.30 11.55
N THR A 153 -5.32 -9.34 11.94
CA THR A 153 -4.96 -9.11 13.34
C THR A 153 -5.15 -7.65 13.73
N THR A 154 -5.54 -7.42 14.98
CA THR A 154 -5.48 -6.10 15.59
C THR A 154 -4.86 -6.21 16.97
N ASP A 155 -4.03 -5.23 17.36
CA ASP A 155 -3.34 -5.28 18.65
C ASP A 155 -4.33 -5.30 19.81
N ASP A 156 -5.45 -4.55 19.68
CA ASP A 156 -6.51 -4.49 20.68
C ASP A 156 -7.56 -5.62 20.58
N GLY A 157 -7.56 -6.41 19.50
CA GLY A 157 -8.54 -7.48 19.25
C GLY A 157 -9.88 -6.99 18.71
N SER A 158 -9.97 -5.74 18.22
CA SER A 158 -11.21 -5.15 17.69
C SER A 158 -11.67 -5.76 16.37
N LEU A 159 -10.78 -6.43 15.63
CA LEU A 159 -11.10 -7.22 14.44
C LEU A 159 -10.07 -8.35 14.23
N GLY A 160 -10.54 -9.54 13.86
CA GLY A 160 -9.69 -10.71 13.65
C GLY A 160 -9.08 -11.25 14.94
N SER A 161 -7.87 -11.78 14.87
CA SER A 161 -7.15 -12.27 16.04
C SER A 161 -6.45 -11.13 16.77
N LYS A 162 -6.48 -11.15 18.11
CA LYS A 162 -5.74 -10.20 18.91
C LYS A 162 -4.23 -10.45 18.82
N GLY A 163 -3.46 -9.41 18.55
CA GLY A 163 -1.99 -9.43 18.48
C GLY A 163 -1.44 -8.98 17.13
N THR A 164 -0.18 -9.24 16.89
CA THR A 164 0.57 -8.76 15.72
C THR A 164 0.51 -9.75 14.54
N VAL A 165 0.81 -9.28 13.34
CA VAL A 165 0.89 -10.09 12.10
C VAL A 165 1.87 -11.26 12.18
N THR A 166 2.83 -11.20 13.11
CA THR A 166 3.81 -12.28 13.32
C THR A 166 3.19 -13.57 13.88
N ASN A 167 2.06 -13.47 14.59
CA ASN A 167 1.38 -14.64 15.17
C ASN A 167 0.85 -15.56 14.06
N PRO A 168 -0.07 -15.12 13.18
CA PRO A 168 -0.53 -15.98 12.08
C PRO A 168 0.59 -16.31 11.08
N LEU A 169 1.61 -15.45 10.92
CA LEU A 169 2.75 -15.78 10.07
C LEU A 169 3.52 -17.02 10.56
N LYS A 170 3.75 -17.14 11.87
CA LYS A 170 4.38 -18.32 12.46
C LYS A 170 3.58 -19.60 12.20
N GLU A 171 2.24 -19.51 12.29
CA GLU A 171 1.34 -20.64 12.01
C GLU A 171 1.40 -21.04 10.53
N VAL A 172 1.31 -20.06 9.62
CA VAL A 172 1.42 -20.31 8.18
C VAL A 172 2.77 -20.97 7.81
N ILE A 173 3.88 -20.48 8.35
CA ILE A 173 5.20 -21.07 8.10
C ILE A 173 5.29 -22.50 8.63
N LYS A 174 4.69 -22.78 9.80
CA LYS A 174 4.70 -24.12 10.42
C LYS A 174 3.83 -25.12 9.65
N GLU A 175 2.65 -24.71 9.21
CA GLU A 175 1.69 -25.59 8.53
C GLU A 175 2.09 -25.85 7.07
N ARG A 176 2.40 -24.78 6.35
CA ARG A 176 2.76 -24.81 4.92
C ARG A 176 3.68 -23.65 4.58
N PRO A 177 4.99 -23.85 4.64
CA PRO A 177 5.95 -22.79 4.35
C PRO A 177 5.71 -22.18 2.97
N PRO A 178 5.49 -20.86 2.85
CA PRO A 178 5.39 -20.21 1.55
C PRO A 178 6.76 -20.17 0.86
N ALA A 179 6.78 -20.25 -0.47
CA ALA A 179 8.02 -20.16 -1.26
C ALA A 179 8.70 -18.79 -1.14
N SER A 180 7.89 -17.73 -0.90
CA SER A 180 8.41 -16.38 -0.65
C SER A 180 7.43 -15.56 0.20
N ILE A 181 7.98 -14.57 0.92
CA ILE A 181 7.21 -13.67 1.80
C ILE A 181 7.59 -12.23 1.48
N TRP A 182 6.59 -11.38 1.19
CA TRP A 182 6.72 -9.93 1.11
C TRP A 182 6.14 -9.33 2.38
N ALA A 183 6.97 -8.65 3.16
CA ALA A 183 6.54 -8.05 4.43
C ALA A 183 6.82 -6.54 4.44
N ILE A 184 5.81 -5.73 4.73
CA ILE A 184 5.92 -4.27 4.84
C ILE A 184 5.12 -3.80 6.06
N GLY A 185 5.78 -3.11 6.97
CA GLY A 185 5.16 -2.59 8.18
C GLY A 185 6.16 -1.89 9.09
N PRO A 186 5.71 -1.32 10.20
CA PRO A 186 6.60 -0.76 11.20
C PRO A 186 7.46 -1.88 11.82
N MET A 187 8.68 -1.53 12.19
CA MET A 187 9.49 -2.40 13.06
C MET A 187 8.88 -2.41 14.45
N VAL A 188 8.64 -3.59 14.98
CA VAL A 188 8.11 -3.84 16.33
C VAL A 188 9.21 -4.50 17.15
#